data_f24ac2594a88a6d52d920a8e9dd23562
#
_entry.id   f24ac2594a88a6d52d920a8e9dd23562
#
_cell.length_a   1.000
_cell.length_b   1.000
_cell.length_c   1.000
_cell.angle_alpha   90.00
_cell.angle_beta   90.00
_cell.angle_gamma   90.00
#
_symmetry.space_group_name_H-M   'P 1'
#
loop_
_entity.id
_entity.type
_entity.pdbx_description
1 polymer ?
#
loop_
_entity_poly.entity_id
_entity_poly.type
_entity_poly.pdbx_seq_one_letter_code
_entity_poly.pdbx_strand_id
1 'polypeptide(L)'
;MIEASRAHAHAALAEPHRLAIVDALALGDLSPGELGERTGQSSNLLAHHLGVLESAGLVRRRRSDGDGRRSYLTLAWENPIVAATAGHGVAPHGARVVFV
;
A
#
# COMPACT_ATOMS: atom_id res chain seq x y z
N MET A 1 9.73 -12.89 -23.12
CA MET A 1 10.11 -12.75 -21.70
C MET A 1 8.88 -12.82 -20.81
N ILE A 2 8.98 -13.62 -19.78
CA ILE A 2 7.89 -13.76 -18.85
C ILE A 2 7.85 -12.55 -17.91
N GLU A 3 6.67 -12.07 -17.65
CA GLU A 3 6.47 -10.92 -16.78
C GLU A 3 6.43 -11.36 -15.31
N ALA A 4 7.56 -11.84 -14.80
CA ALA A 4 7.63 -12.35 -13.44
C ALA A 4 7.36 -11.27 -12.40
N SER A 5 7.86 -10.04 -12.60
CA SER A 5 7.62 -8.98 -11.63
C SER A 5 6.15 -8.57 -11.58
N ARG A 6 5.48 -8.54 -12.70
CA ARG A 6 4.06 -8.22 -12.72
C ARG A 6 3.24 -9.31 -12.07
N ALA A 7 3.57 -10.58 -12.35
CA ALA A 7 2.91 -11.71 -11.72
C ALA A 7 3.12 -11.70 -10.21
N HIS A 8 4.31 -11.37 -9.78
CA HIS A 8 4.65 -11.29 -8.35
C HIS A 8 3.80 -10.21 -7.67
N ALA A 9 3.66 -9.06 -8.32
CA ALA A 9 2.86 -7.97 -7.76
C ALA A 9 1.39 -8.36 -7.66
N HIS A 10 0.83 -9.01 -8.67
CA HIS A 10 -0.54 -9.47 -8.61
C HIS A 10 -0.75 -10.51 -7.52
N ALA A 11 0.20 -11.42 -7.36
CA ALA A 11 0.13 -12.42 -6.30
C ALA A 11 0.16 -11.78 -4.91
N ALA A 12 0.97 -10.74 -4.75
CA ALA A 12 1.02 -10.03 -3.47
C ALA A 12 -0.32 -9.38 -3.14
N LEU A 13 -1.05 -8.93 -4.14
CA LEU A 13 -2.35 -8.30 -3.94
C LEU A 13 -3.51 -9.28 -3.84
N ALA A 14 -3.26 -10.55 -4.09
CA ALA A 14 -4.31 -11.57 -4.07
C ALA A 14 -4.57 -12.12 -2.67
N GLU A 15 -4.25 -11.34 -1.64
CA GLU A 15 -4.40 -11.77 -0.27
C GLU A 15 -5.12 -10.67 0.51
N PRO A 16 -6.21 -10.99 1.23
CA PRO A 16 -7.08 -9.95 1.81
C PRO A 16 -6.39 -8.98 2.76
N HIS A 17 -5.47 -9.47 3.58
CA HIS A 17 -4.77 -8.59 4.53
C HIS A 17 -3.90 -7.57 3.80
N ARG A 18 -3.30 -7.97 2.71
CA ARG A 18 -2.46 -7.07 1.92
C ARG A 18 -3.30 -6.07 1.13
N LEU A 19 -4.45 -6.51 0.63
CA LEU A 19 -5.37 -5.56 0.01
C LEU A 19 -5.85 -4.51 1.00
N ALA A 20 -6.12 -4.92 2.24
CA ALA A 20 -6.54 -3.97 3.26
C ALA A 20 -5.46 -2.92 3.54
N ILE A 21 -4.20 -3.34 3.51
CA ILE A 21 -3.08 -2.40 3.69
C ILE A 21 -3.05 -1.39 2.54
N VAL A 22 -3.17 -1.88 1.31
CA VAL A 22 -3.14 -1.00 0.14
C VAL A 22 -4.32 -0.02 0.18
N ASP A 23 -5.50 -0.50 0.53
CA ASP A 23 -6.67 0.37 0.64
C ASP A 23 -6.49 1.46 1.70
N ALA A 24 -5.90 1.10 2.83
CA ALA A 24 -5.64 2.08 3.88
C ALA A 24 -4.63 3.14 3.42
N LEU A 25 -3.58 2.70 2.74
CA LEU A 25 -2.54 3.62 2.26
C LEU A 25 -2.99 4.46 1.08
N ALA A 26 -4.05 4.04 0.40
CA ALA A 26 -4.61 4.84 -0.69
C ALA A 26 -5.16 6.18 -0.20
N LEU A 27 -5.51 6.25 1.07
CA LEU A 27 -6.04 7.47 1.68
C LEU A 27 -4.95 8.39 2.23
N GLY A 28 -3.74 7.91 2.35
CA GLY A 28 -2.62 8.70 2.85
C GLY A 28 -1.57 7.81 3.46
N ASP A 29 -0.39 8.37 3.63
CA ASP A 29 0.72 7.64 4.25
C ASP A 29 0.43 7.40 5.72
N LEU A 30 0.83 6.24 6.22
CA LEU A 30 0.59 5.87 7.61
C LEU A 30 1.85 5.26 8.21
N SER A 31 2.02 5.49 9.49
CA SER A 31 3.06 4.79 10.25
C SER A 31 2.63 3.34 10.44
N PRO A 32 3.57 2.45 10.78
CA PRO A 32 3.19 1.06 11.06
C PRO A 32 2.13 0.93 12.16
N GLY A 33 2.23 1.74 13.20
CA GLY A 33 1.24 1.69 14.27
C GLY A 33 -0.14 2.10 13.82
N GLU A 34 -0.21 3.18 13.05
CA GLU A 34 -1.48 3.65 12.49
C GLU A 34 -2.08 2.62 11.54
N LEU A 35 -1.22 2.01 10.74
CA LEU A 35 -1.66 1.01 9.78
C LEU A 35 -2.21 -0.23 10.48
N GLY A 36 -1.52 -0.66 11.54
CA GLY A 36 -2.01 -1.78 12.35
C GLY A 36 -3.36 -1.50 12.95
N GLU A 37 -3.54 -0.31 13.48
CA GLU A 37 -4.84 0.10 14.05
C GLU A 37 -5.91 0.14 12.99
N ARG A 38 -5.59 0.71 11.84
CA ARG A 38 -6.56 0.88 10.76
C ARG A 38 -7.01 -0.46 10.19
N THR A 39 -6.09 -1.42 10.09
CA THR A 39 -6.38 -2.71 9.47
C THR A 39 -6.70 -3.81 10.47
N GLY A 40 -6.51 -3.56 11.76
CA GLY A 40 -6.74 -4.56 12.79
C GLY A 40 -5.73 -5.68 12.81
N GLN A 41 -4.57 -5.50 12.19
CA GLN A 41 -3.55 -6.54 12.12
C GLN A 41 -2.54 -6.41 13.25
N SER A 42 -2.11 -7.55 13.78
CA SER A 42 -1.05 -7.57 14.79
C SER A 42 0.25 -7.10 14.18
N SER A 43 1.18 -6.67 15.02
CA SER A 43 2.50 -6.18 14.56
C SER A 43 3.24 -7.22 13.74
N ASN A 44 3.21 -8.47 14.18
CA ASN A 44 3.93 -9.53 13.45
C ASN A 44 3.31 -9.81 12.09
N LEU A 45 1.99 -9.87 12.05
CA LEU A 45 1.29 -10.13 10.80
C LEU A 45 1.48 -8.96 9.84
N LEU A 46 1.36 -7.74 10.37
CA LEU A 46 1.56 -6.54 9.56
C LEU A 46 2.97 -6.51 8.98
N ALA A 47 3.98 -6.79 9.81
CA ALA A 47 5.37 -6.78 9.33
C ALA A 47 5.58 -7.79 8.22
N HIS A 48 4.99 -8.98 8.34
CA HIS A 48 5.08 -10.00 7.30
C HIS A 48 4.48 -9.49 5.99
N HIS A 49 3.27 -8.97 6.06
CA HIS A 49 2.57 -8.52 4.84
C HIS A 49 3.22 -7.28 4.22
N LEU A 50 3.74 -6.37 5.06
CA LEU A 50 4.49 -5.23 4.52
C LEU A 50 5.74 -5.68 3.80
N GLY A 51 6.44 -6.68 4.35
CA GLY A 51 7.63 -7.22 3.67
C GLY A 51 7.30 -7.76 2.30
N VAL A 52 6.18 -8.47 2.16
CA VAL A 52 5.76 -9.00 0.87
C VAL A 52 5.45 -7.85 -0.10
N LEU A 53 4.72 -6.84 0.37
CA LEU A 53 4.35 -5.70 -0.48
C LEU A 53 5.56 -4.86 -0.89
N GLU A 54 6.51 -4.69 0.02
CA GLU A 54 7.75 -3.97 -0.28
C GLU A 54 8.58 -4.73 -1.30
N SER A 55 8.71 -6.03 -1.12
CA SER A 55 9.45 -6.87 -2.08
C SER A 55 8.83 -6.86 -3.46
N ALA A 56 7.53 -6.73 -3.52
CA ALA A 56 6.81 -6.69 -4.80
C ALA A 56 6.83 -5.30 -5.45
N GLY A 57 7.43 -4.32 -4.80
CA GLY A 57 7.51 -2.96 -5.34
C GLY A 57 6.21 -2.18 -5.26
N LEU A 58 5.31 -2.55 -4.36
CA LEU A 58 4.00 -1.94 -4.26
C LEU A 58 3.92 -0.91 -3.15
N VAL A 59 4.75 -1.06 -2.14
CA VAL A 59 4.79 -0.19 -0.96
C VAL A 59 6.22 0.20 -0.68
N ARG A 60 6.43 1.41 -0.22
CA ARG A 60 7.75 1.88 0.19
C ARG A 60 7.69 2.40 1.61
N ARG A 61 8.83 2.36 2.24
CA ARG A 61 9.02 2.90 3.58
C ARG A 61 9.84 4.17 3.45
N ARG A 62 9.41 5.24 4.10
CA ARG A 62 10.20 6.46 4.12
C ARG A 62 10.26 7.03 5.51
N ARG A 63 11.29 7.81 5.78
CA ARG A 63 11.44 8.48 7.06
C ARG A 63 10.86 9.88 7.00
N SER A 64 10.34 10.31 8.14
CA SER A 64 9.89 11.68 8.28
C SER A 64 11.08 12.62 8.30
N ASP A 65 10.98 13.73 7.58
CA ASP A 65 12.04 14.74 7.58
C ASP A 65 12.16 15.42 8.93
N GLY A 66 11.07 15.60 9.64
CA GLY A 66 11.07 16.29 10.90
C GLY A 66 11.44 15.41 12.08
N ASP A 67 11.24 14.12 11.97
CA ASP A 67 11.56 13.16 13.02
C ASP A 67 12.18 11.94 12.39
N GLY A 68 13.50 11.87 12.43
CA GLY A 68 14.23 10.79 11.78
C GLY A 68 13.94 9.41 12.31
N ARG A 69 13.25 9.29 13.45
CA ARG A 69 12.89 8.00 14.01
C ARG A 69 11.56 7.49 13.50
N ARG A 70 10.73 8.36 12.98
CA ARG A 70 9.44 7.95 12.46
C ARG A 70 9.57 7.47 11.04
N SER A 71 8.95 6.35 10.76
CA SER A 71 8.86 5.90 9.38
C SER A 71 7.39 5.80 8.99
N TYR A 72 7.14 5.98 7.71
CA TYR A 72 5.81 5.92 7.13
C TYR A 72 5.83 4.99 5.95
N LEU A 73 4.70 4.31 5.75
CA LEU A 73 4.49 3.49 4.58
C LEU A 73 3.75 4.33 3.54
N THR A 74 4.14 4.20 2.31
CA THR A 74 3.51 4.92 1.20
C THR A 74 3.35 3.96 0.02
N LEU A 75 2.31 4.16 -0.76
CA LEU A 75 2.13 3.37 -1.97
C LEU A 75 3.09 3.83 -3.06
N ALA A 76 3.55 2.88 -3.85
CA ALA A 76 4.37 3.16 -5.02
C ALA A 76 3.47 3.55 -6.18
N TRP A 77 2.96 4.78 -6.15
CA TRP A 77 1.94 5.24 -7.11
C TRP A 77 2.40 5.18 -8.57
N GLU A 78 3.70 5.23 -8.81
CA GLU A 78 4.23 5.12 -10.18
C GLU A 78 4.11 3.69 -10.72
N ASN A 79 3.85 2.71 -9.85
CA ASN A 79 3.63 1.34 -10.28
C ASN A 79 2.21 1.24 -10.85
N PRO A 80 2.04 0.85 -12.12
CA PRO A 80 0.70 0.82 -12.73
C PRO A 80 -0.28 -0.10 -12.01
N ILE A 81 0.22 -1.16 -11.38
CA ILE A 81 -0.62 -2.10 -10.65
C ILE A 81 -1.19 -1.43 -9.39
N VAL A 82 -0.39 -0.62 -8.73
CA VAL A 82 -0.86 0.15 -7.58
C VAL A 82 -1.93 1.14 -8.02
N ALA A 83 -1.65 1.88 -9.08
CA ALA A 83 -2.60 2.87 -9.57
C ALA A 83 -3.92 2.23 -9.97
N ALA A 84 -3.87 1.08 -10.61
CA ALA A 84 -5.08 0.37 -11.02
C ALA A 84 -5.86 -0.18 -9.82
N THR A 85 -5.16 -0.66 -8.81
CA THR A 85 -5.79 -1.29 -7.65
C THR A 85 -6.30 -0.25 -6.66
N ALA A 86 -5.42 0.67 -6.26
CA ALA A 86 -5.74 1.62 -5.21
C ALA A 86 -6.57 2.79 -5.69
N GLY A 87 -6.45 3.13 -6.95
CA GLY A 87 -7.20 4.24 -7.52
C GLY A 87 -8.64 3.91 -7.84
N HIS A 88 -9.00 2.65 -7.77
CA HIS A 88 -10.31 2.20 -8.24
C HIS A 88 -11.46 2.74 -7.44
N GLY A 89 -11.46 2.62 -6.18
CA GLY A 89 -12.54 3.08 -5.34
C GLY A 89 -12.31 4.46 -4.77
N VAL A 90 -11.20 5.08 -5.09
CA VAL A 90 -10.81 6.38 -4.56
C VAL A 90 -10.56 7.32 -5.72
N ALA A 91 -11.28 8.39 -5.78
CA ALA A 91 -11.08 9.37 -6.83
C ALA A 91 -9.89 10.24 -6.47
N PRO A 92 -8.74 10.02 -7.08
CA PRO A 92 -7.58 10.84 -6.77
C PRO A 92 -7.87 12.27 -7.18
N HIS A 93 -7.38 13.19 -6.43
CA HIS A 93 -7.58 14.60 -6.72
C HIS A 93 -9.04 15.00 -6.67
N GLY A 94 -9.86 14.22 -6.02
CA GLY A 94 -11.25 14.52 -5.91
C GLY A 94 -12.02 14.42 -7.20
N ALA A 95 -11.40 13.87 -8.16
CA ALA A 95 -12.13 13.72 -9.40
C ALA A 95 -13.24 12.74 -9.21
N ARG A 96 -13.51 12.65 -8.59
CA ARG A 96 -14.33 11.95 -8.51
C ARG A 96 -15.40 11.92 -8.62
N VAL A 97 -15.64 12.05 -8.62
CA VAL A 97 -16.45 12.00 -8.49
C VAL A 97 -17.32 11.67 -9.03
N VAL A 98 -17.52 11.60 -9.30
CA VAL A 98 -18.31 11.38 -9.74
C VAL A 98 -18.86 10.67 -10.35
N PHE A 99 -19.07 10.29 -10.36
CA PHE A 99 -19.68 9.66 -10.84
C PHE A 99 -20.62 9.61 -10.78
N VAL A 100 -20.96 9.86 -10.71
CA VAL A 100 -21.78 9.70 -10.55
C VAL A 100 -22.29 9.13 -10.61
#